data_d367b3a4df2c674ebcf74f652449ee49
#
_entry.id   d367b3a4df2c674ebcf74f652449ee49
#
_cell.length_a   1.000
_cell.length_b   1.000
_cell.length_c   1.000
_cell.angle_alpha   90.00
_cell.angle_beta   90.00
_cell.angle_gamma   90.00
#
_symmetry.space_group_name_H-M   'P 1'
#
loop_
_entity.id
_entity.type
_entity.pdbx_description
1 polymer ?
#
loop_
_entity_poly.entity_id
_entity_poly.type
_entity_poly.pdbx_seq_one_letter_code
_entity_poly.pdbx_strand_id
1 'polypeptide(L)'
;MKELKFDIKKFSYVAGDDIDVSFIPMMLRRKLNDFGRAGVYTLYGAYDGGSPNLVFSSSYGDVNRVSKLINQRKEDGEVSPAGFSASVHNATVGLFSLLEGITTSYNSVSAGEKSVSAGFLESILSGESLLCYAESFGGVKSVSVLTSPNEYGKYLLCDNSEKLPAKDGFEDLVEFLDGKTDAFISDLYMVKRNENL
;
A
#
# COMPACT_ATOMS: atom_id res chain seq x y z
N MET A 1 -11.45 -7.79 -20.61
CA MET A 1 -11.13 -8.67 -19.45
C MET A 1 -12.45 -9.21 -18.89
N LYS A 2 -12.47 -10.46 -18.38
CA LYS A 2 -13.68 -10.96 -17.70
C LYS A 2 -13.87 -10.16 -16.41
N GLU A 3 -15.07 -9.68 -16.13
CA GLU A 3 -15.35 -8.96 -14.88
C GLU A 3 -15.03 -9.84 -13.67
N LEU A 4 -14.31 -9.27 -12.70
CA LEU A 4 -13.98 -9.96 -11.45
C LEU A 4 -14.66 -9.22 -10.30
N LYS A 5 -15.39 -9.98 -9.48
CA LYS A 5 -16.09 -9.47 -8.31
C LYS A 5 -15.27 -9.69 -7.05
N PHE A 6 -15.27 -8.70 -6.17
CA PHE A 6 -14.54 -8.74 -4.90
C PHE A 6 -15.15 -7.81 -3.86
N ASP A 7 -14.74 -7.94 -2.63
CA ASP A 7 -15.05 -7.01 -1.54
C ASP A 7 -13.82 -6.23 -1.09
N ILE A 8 -14.05 -4.99 -0.71
CA ILE A 8 -13.15 -4.21 0.14
C ILE A 8 -13.69 -4.39 1.57
N LYS A 9 -12.99 -5.20 2.37
CA LYS A 9 -13.40 -5.51 3.75
C LYS A 9 -13.12 -4.37 4.71
N LYS A 10 -11.95 -3.75 4.56
CA LYS A 10 -11.48 -2.70 5.46
C LYS A 10 -10.43 -1.85 4.76
N PHE A 11 -10.33 -0.60 5.12
CA PHE A 11 -9.28 0.30 4.64
C PHE A 11 -8.90 1.32 5.71
N SER A 12 -7.72 1.89 5.55
CA SER A 12 -7.20 2.97 6.38
C SER A 12 -6.23 3.80 5.56
N TYR A 13 -6.21 5.10 5.79
CA TYR A 13 -5.27 5.99 5.12
C TYR A 13 -4.79 7.10 6.07
N VAL A 14 -3.66 7.71 5.74
CA VAL A 14 -3.08 8.84 6.44
C VAL A 14 -2.27 9.69 5.45
N ALA A 15 -2.29 10.99 5.66
CA ALA A 15 -1.40 11.94 4.99
C ALA A 15 -0.91 12.97 6.02
N GLY A 16 0.37 13.32 5.94
CA GLY A 16 1.06 14.24 6.84
C GLY A 16 2.06 13.55 7.76
N ASP A 17 2.69 14.37 8.58
CA ASP A 17 3.73 13.96 9.52
C ASP A 17 3.13 13.71 10.92
N ASP A 18 3.96 13.29 11.89
CA ASP A 18 3.60 13.05 13.30
C ASP A 18 2.55 11.94 13.51
N ILE A 19 2.74 10.84 12.80
CA ILE A 19 1.84 9.68 12.87
C ILE A 19 2.13 8.88 14.15
N ASP A 20 1.10 8.77 15.02
CA ASP A 20 1.22 7.99 16.25
C ASP A 20 1.20 6.48 15.98
N VAL A 21 2.29 5.84 16.30
CA VAL A 21 2.47 4.38 16.27
C VAL A 21 2.85 3.85 17.66
N SER A 22 2.34 4.46 18.72
CA SER A 22 2.64 4.09 20.12
C SER A 22 2.24 2.64 20.47
N PHE A 23 1.30 2.06 19.72
CA PHE A 23 0.89 0.66 19.81
C PHE A 23 1.98 -0.33 19.34
N ILE A 24 2.99 0.12 18.60
CA ILE A 24 4.13 -0.72 18.20
C ILE A 24 5.17 -0.78 19.32
N PRO A 25 5.75 -1.97 19.61
CA PRO A 25 6.83 -2.09 20.60
C PRO A 25 7.96 -1.09 20.35
N MET A 26 8.42 -0.42 21.42
CA MET A 26 9.36 0.70 21.34
C MET A 26 10.63 0.37 20.55
N MET A 27 11.17 -0.85 20.70
CA MET A 27 12.40 -1.26 19.98
C MET A 27 12.21 -1.29 18.46
N LEU A 28 11.00 -1.64 17.98
CA LEU A 28 10.67 -1.68 16.56
C LEU A 28 10.29 -0.29 16.05
N ARG A 29 9.53 0.46 16.84
CA ARG A 29 9.15 1.84 16.56
C ARG A 29 10.35 2.75 16.27
N ARG A 30 11.46 2.56 17.00
CA ARG A 30 12.72 3.32 16.78
C ARG A 30 13.36 3.07 15.40
N LYS A 31 12.99 1.98 14.71
CA LYS A 31 13.49 1.67 13.37
C LYS A 31 12.64 2.33 12.26
N LEU A 32 11.46 2.83 12.61
CA LEU A 32 10.53 3.45 11.67
C LEU A 32 10.82 4.96 11.58
N ASN A 33 11.00 5.45 10.38
CA ASN A 33 10.88 6.85 10.03
C ASN A 33 9.42 7.15 9.60
N ASP A 34 9.11 8.36 9.19
CA ASP A 34 7.74 8.77 8.87
C ASP A 34 7.11 7.91 7.77
N PHE A 35 7.87 7.53 6.73
CA PHE A 35 7.44 6.59 5.71
C PHE A 35 7.00 5.24 6.32
N GLY A 36 7.84 4.64 7.15
CA GLY A 36 7.54 3.36 7.80
C GLY A 36 6.40 3.47 8.80
N ARG A 37 6.29 4.60 9.53
CA ARG A 37 5.18 4.88 10.45
C ARG A 37 3.85 4.97 9.71
N ALA A 38 3.80 5.71 8.61
CA ALA A 38 2.61 5.82 7.78
C ALA A 38 2.13 4.45 7.29
N GLY A 39 3.04 3.64 6.73
CA GLY A 39 2.71 2.31 6.24
C GLY A 39 2.22 1.39 7.34
N VAL A 40 2.90 1.33 8.48
CA VAL A 40 2.49 0.48 9.61
C VAL A 40 1.15 0.95 10.20
N TYR A 41 0.94 2.25 10.35
CA TYR A 41 -0.32 2.81 10.83
C TYR A 41 -1.50 2.37 9.97
N THR A 42 -1.40 2.51 8.65
CA THR A 42 -2.48 2.13 7.74
C THR A 42 -2.68 0.62 7.65
N LEU A 43 -1.60 -0.17 7.71
CA LEU A 43 -1.67 -1.64 7.77
C LEU A 43 -2.51 -2.10 8.97
N TYR A 44 -2.21 -1.62 10.17
CA TYR A 44 -3.00 -1.95 11.35
C TYR A 44 -4.43 -1.43 11.28
N GLY A 45 -4.63 -0.26 10.69
CA GLY A 45 -5.96 0.29 10.46
C GLY A 45 -6.84 -0.57 9.55
N ALA A 46 -6.26 -1.20 8.53
CA ALA A 46 -6.97 -2.03 7.55
C ALA A 46 -6.95 -3.54 7.87
N TYR A 47 -6.09 -4.00 8.76
CA TYR A 47 -5.96 -5.41 9.13
C TYR A 47 -7.14 -5.91 9.96
N ASP A 48 -7.57 -7.15 9.75
CA ASP A 48 -8.69 -7.78 10.46
C ASP A 48 -8.29 -8.99 11.32
N GLY A 49 -6.99 -9.28 11.42
CA GLY A 49 -6.47 -10.41 12.21
C GLY A 49 -6.33 -11.72 11.43
N GLY A 50 -6.62 -11.71 10.11
CA GLY A 50 -6.49 -12.89 9.24
C GLY A 50 -5.05 -13.14 8.76
N SER A 51 -4.92 -13.98 7.75
CA SER A 51 -3.64 -14.27 7.07
C SER A 51 -3.70 -13.91 5.58
N PRO A 52 -3.92 -12.63 5.23
CA PRO A 52 -3.98 -12.21 3.84
C PRO A 52 -2.61 -12.30 3.17
N ASN A 53 -2.57 -12.40 1.86
CA ASN A 53 -1.37 -12.07 1.10
C ASN A 53 -1.04 -10.60 1.27
N LEU A 54 0.24 -10.25 1.31
CA LEU A 54 0.66 -8.87 1.51
C LEU A 54 1.12 -8.27 0.18
N VAL A 55 0.63 -7.11 -0.16
CA VAL A 55 1.07 -6.34 -1.32
C VAL A 55 1.58 -4.99 -0.85
N PHE A 56 2.82 -4.71 -1.16
CA PHE A 56 3.40 -3.38 -0.91
C PHE A 56 3.56 -2.64 -2.23
N SER A 57 3.23 -1.36 -2.24
CA SER A 57 3.43 -0.51 -3.40
C SER A 57 3.98 0.86 -3.02
N SER A 58 4.89 1.37 -3.84
CA SER A 58 5.47 2.71 -3.70
C SER A 58 6.12 3.12 -5.01
N SER A 59 6.07 4.40 -5.34
CA SER A 59 6.74 4.94 -6.52
C SER A 59 8.25 5.01 -6.35
N TYR A 60 8.70 5.49 -5.19
CA TYR A 60 10.10 5.78 -4.90
C TYR A 60 10.64 5.03 -3.67
N GLY A 61 9.78 4.35 -2.91
CA GLY A 61 10.15 3.71 -1.66
C GLY A 61 10.57 4.72 -0.59
N ASP A 62 11.40 4.28 0.35
CA ASP A 62 11.96 5.14 1.41
C ASP A 62 13.14 5.97 0.89
N VAL A 63 12.86 6.91 -0.03
CA VAL A 63 13.87 7.75 -0.68
C VAL A 63 14.69 8.55 0.34
N ASN A 64 14.08 8.99 1.44
CA ASN A 64 14.77 9.75 2.48
C ASN A 64 15.82 8.91 3.21
N ARG A 65 15.52 7.65 3.48
CA ARG A 65 16.47 6.69 4.06
C ARG A 65 17.59 6.36 3.09
N VAL A 66 17.25 6.08 1.83
CA VAL A 66 18.25 5.80 0.79
C VAL A 66 19.21 6.96 0.63
N SER A 67 18.71 8.19 0.58
CA SER A 67 19.55 9.41 0.48
C SER A 67 20.52 9.54 1.66
N LYS A 68 20.05 9.27 2.88
CA LYS A 68 20.90 9.27 4.08
C LYS A 68 22.01 8.23 4.00
N LEU A 69 21.69 7.01 3.54
CA LEU A 69 22.68 5.93 3.38
C LEU A 69 23.71 6.26 2.30
N ILE A 70 23.31 6.89 1.20
CA ILE A 70 24.23 7.35 0.15
C ILE A 70 25.20 8.39 0.71
N ASN A 71 24.72 9.35 1.49
CA ASN A 71 25.58 10.36 2.11
C ASN A 71 26.51 9.73 3.15
N GLN A 72 26.02 8.85 4.01
CA GLN A 72 26.86 8.10 4.95
C GLN A 72 27.96 7.33 4.21
N ARG A 73 27.65 6.65 3.13
CA ARG A 73 28.64 5.94 2.31
C ARG A 73 29.72 6.85 1.74
N LYS A 74 29.34 8.09 1.36
CA LYS A 74 30.30 9.08 0.82
C LYS A 74 31.22 9.64 1.93
N GLU A 75 30.68 9.86 3.13
CA GLU A 75 31.39 10.48 4.23
C GLU A 75 32.26 9.46 5.01
N ASP A 76 31.69 8.32 5.37
CA ASP A 76 32.31 7.33 6.26
C ASP A 76 32.93 6.15 5.50
N GLY A 77 32.65 5.98 4.20
CA GLY A 77 33.08 4.82 3.43
C GLY A 77 32.27 3.54 3.71
N GLU A 78 31.32 3.56 4.65
CA GLU A 78 30.53 2.42 5.10
C GLU A 78 29.06 2.83 5.25
N VAL A 79 28.16 1.84 5.35
CA VAL A 79 26.75 2.05 5.66
C VAL A 79 26.31 1.16 6.81
N SER A 80 25.40 1.64 7.63
CA SER A 80 24.80 0.84 8.70
C SER A 80 24.06 -0.37 8.12
N PRO A 81 24.41 -1.63 8.51
CA PRO A 81 23.68 -2.82 8.07
C PRO A 81 22.19 -2.77 8.41
N ALA A 82 21.83 -2.26 9.59
CA ALA A 82 20.44 -2.10 9.99
C ALA A 82 19.72 -1.04 9.16
N GLY A 83 20.39 0.08 8.83
CA GLY A 83 19.86 1.10 7.93
C GLY A 83 19.63 0.56 6.53
N PHE A 84 20.61 -0.18 6.01
CA PHE A 84 20.50 -0.82 4.69
C PHE A 84 19.34 -1.82 4.63
N SER A 85 19.24 -2.73 5.61
CA SER A 85 18.14 -3.71 5.69
C SER A 85 16.75 -3.04 5.78
N ALA A 86 16.66 -1.86 6.39
CA ALA A 86 15.42 -1.10 6.50
C ALA A 86 15.13 -0.22 5.27
N SER A 87 16.04 -0.13 4.29
CA SER A 87 15.87 0.68 3.08
C SER A 87 15.29 -0.08 1.89
N VAL A 88 15.18 -1.40 1.98
CA VAL A 88 14.59 -2.19 0.90
C VAL A 88 13.11 -1.87 0.76
N HIS A 89 12.63 -1.94 -0.47
CA HIS A 89 11.29 -1.47 -0.85
C HIS A 89 10.17 -2.07 0.03
N ASN A 90 10.28 -3.33 0.41
CA ASN A 90 9.29 -4.06 1.19
C ASN A 90 9.54 -4.10 2.71
N ALA A 91 10.47 -3.30 3.23
CA ALA A 91 10.86 -3.35 4.64
C ALA A 91 9.68 -3.13 5.62
N THR A 92 8.78 -2.21 5.28
CA THR A 92 7.62 -1.86 6.11
C THR A 92 6.64 -3.04 6.23
N VAL A 93 6.29 -3.67 5.11
CA VAL A 93 5.40 -4.83 5.09
C VAL A 93 6.08 -6.06 5.72
N GLY A 94 7.38 -6.24 5.50
CA GLY A 94 8.16 -7.28 6.15
C GLY A 94 8.17 -7.14 7.67
N LEU A 95 8.30 -5.92 8.20
CA LEU A 95 8.19 -5.68 9.64
C LEU A 95 6.78 -6.01 10.16
N PHE A 96 5.73 -5.59 9.45
CA PHE A 96 4.36 -5.89 9.80
C PHE A 96 4.10 -7.40 9.82
N SER A 97 4.57 -8.14 8.80
CA SER A 97 4.42 -9.61 8.76
C SER A 97 5.05 -10.31 9.95
N LEU A 98 6.23 -9.83 10.39
CA LEU A 98 6.91 -10.36 11.59
C LEU A 98 6.15 -10.06 12.87
N LEU A 99 5.55 -8.86 12.98
CA LEU A 99 4.77 -8.46 14.16
C LEU A 99 3.51 -9.29 14.32
N GLU A 100 2.81 -9.56 13.21
CA GLU A 100 1.54 -10.27 13.20
C GLU A 100 1.68 -11.79 12.96
N GLY A 101 2.90 -12.28 12.73
CA GLY A 101 3.14 -13.70 12.46
C GLY A 101 2.55 -14.16 11.13
N ILE A 102 2.39 -13.25 10.16
CA ILE A 102 1.87 -13.56 8.83
C ILE A 102 2.98 -14.23 8.02
N THR A 103 2.72 -15.45 7.52
CA THR A 103 3.66 -16.28 6.75
C THR A 103 3.21 -16.53 5.32
N THR A 104 2.17 -15.86 4.87
CA THR A 104 1.70 -15.89 3.48
C THR A 104 2.69 -15.20 2.54
N SER A 105 2.44 -15.29 1.24
CA SER A 105 3.26 -14.59 0.26
C SER A 105 3.13 -13.07 0.39
N TYR A 106 4.19 -12.35 -0.01
CA TYR A 106 4.09 -10.92 -0.23
C TYR A 106 4.78 -10.51 -1.54
N ASN A 107 4.22 -9.50 -2.18
CA ASN A 107 4.73 -8.90 -3.40
C ASN A 107 5.04 -7.42 -3.17
N SER A 108 6.03 -6.91 -3.91
CA SER A 108 6.35 -5.49 -3.95
C SER A 108 6.22 -4.96 -5.36
N VAL A 109 5.46 -3.89 -5.53
CA VAL A 109 5.14 -3.27 -6.81
C VAL A 109 5.71 -1.86 -6.87
N SER A 110 6.42 -1.54 -7.94
CA SER A 110 6.84 -0.18 -8.27
C SER A 110 6.60 0.07 -9.75
N ALA A 111 5.76 1.04 -10.06
CA ALA A 111 5.35 1.39 -11.42
C ALA A 111 5.38 2.93 -11.64
N GLY A 112 6.32 3.62 -10.97
CA GLY A 112 6.41 5.08 -11.01
C GLY A 112 5.09 5.72 -10.54
N GLU A 113 4.58 6.68 -11.27
CA GLU A 113 3.34 7.39 -10.95
C GLU A 113 2.10 6.47 -10.89
N LYS A 114 2.18 5.28 -11.50
CA LYS A 114 1.11 4.28 -11.52
C LYS A 114 1.19 3.27 -10.37
N SER A 115 2.07 3.49 -9.39
CA SER A 115 2.27 2.53 -8.30
C SER A 115 1.01 2.31 -7.46
N VAL A 116 0.15 3.32 -7.28
CA VAL A 116 -1.12 3.16 -6.56
C VAL A 116 -2.02 2.17 -7.30
N SER A 117 -2.29 2.44 -8.59
CA SER A 117 -3.16 1.59 -9.39
C SER A 117 -2.57 0.20 -9.61
N ALA A 118 -1.26 0.09 -9.87
CA ALA A 118 -0.61 -1.21 -10.04
C ALA A 118 -0.67 -2.06 -8.76
N GLY A 119 -0.43 -1.46 -7.59
CA GLY A 119 -0.56 -2.14 -6.30
C GLY A 119 -1.98 -2.55 -5.98
N PHE A 120 -2.97 -1.70 -6.28
CA PHE A 120 -4.37 -2.03 -6.06
C PHE A 120 -4.85 -3.17 -6.98
N LEU A 121 -4.45 -3.15 -8.24
CA LEU A 121 -4.73 -4.26 -9.17
C LEU A 121 -4.10 -5.56 -8.65
N GLU A 122 -2.83 -5.54 -8.27
CA GLU A 122 -2.13 -6.71 -7.73
C GLU A 122 -2.85 -7.28 -6.50
N SER A 123 -3.33 -6.42 -5.59
CA SER A 123 -4.06 -6.88 -4.41
C SER A 123 -5.38 -7.58 -4.76
N ILE A 124 -6.12 -7.09 -5.74
CA ILE A 124 -7.38 -7.71 -6.19
C ILE A 124 -7.12 -9.07 -6.85
N LEU A 125 -6.02 -9.20 -7.58
CA LEU A 125 -5.67 -10.44 -8.32
C LEU A 125 -5.02 -11.50 -7.44
N SER A 126 -4.42 -11.12 -6.30
CA SER A 126 -3.68 -12.03 -5.41
C SER A 126 -4.57 -12.78 -4.40
N GLY A 127 -5.87 -12.79 -4.56
CA GLY A 127 -6.79 -13.43 -3.62
C GLY A 127 -7.12 -12.53 -2.43
N GLU A 128 -7.31 -13.09 -1.23
CA GLU A 128 -7.46 -12.27 -0.04
C GLU A 128 -6.11 -11.58 0.25
N SER A 129 -6.10 -10.26 0.20
CA SER A 129 -4.86 -9.48 0.21
C SER A 129 -4.99 -8.19 0.99
N LEU A 130 -3.93 -7.83 1.70
CA LEU A 130 -3.76 -6.55 2.37
C LEU A 130 -2.73 -5.73 1.58
N LEU A 131 -3.22 -4.75 0.82
CA LEU A 131 -2.39 -3.74 0.17
C LEU A 131 -1.88 -2.72 1.20
N CYS A 132 -0.63 -2.30 1.04
CA CYS A 132 -0.10 -1.08 1.63
C CYS A 132 0.59 -0.26 0.53
N TYR A 133 0.05 0.88 0.17
CA TYR A 133 0.78 1.90 -0.56
C TYR A 133 1.35 2.91 0.44
N ALA A 134 2.62 3.24 0.30
CA ALA A 134 3.26 4.30 1.09
C ALA A 134 4.21 5.12 0.22
N GLU A 135 4.28 6.43 0.49
CA GLU A 135 5.15 7.36 -0.20
C GLU A 135 5.64 8.45 0.75
N SER A 136 6.88 8.91 0.55
CA SER A 136 7.44 10.03 1.28
C SER A 136 7.94 11.16 0.39
N PHE A 137 7.99 10.93 -0.92
CA PHE A 137 8.33 11.96 -1.89
C PHE A 137 7.12 12.86 -2.14
N GLY A 138 7.29 14.17 -1.94
CA GLY A 138 6.18 15.13 -2.04
C GLY A 138 5.23 15.18 -0.84
N GLY A 139 5.65 14.60 0.29
CA GLY A 139 4.87 14.48 1.53
C GLY A 139 4.62 13.03 1.93
N VAL A 140 4.49 12.79 3.23
CA VAL A 140 4.22 11.44 3.75
C VAL A 140 2.75 11.11 3.54
N LYS A 141 2.48 9.99 2.90
CA LYS A 141 1.13 9.47 2.69
C LYS A 141 1.13 7.94 2.60
N SER A 142 0.07 7.33 3.07
CA SER A 142 -0.13 5.89 2.97
C SER A 142 -1.61 5.55 2.94
N VAL A 143 -1.96 4.48 2.21
CA VAL A 143 -3.27 3.85 2.23
C VAL A 143 -3.11 2.34 2.25
N SER A 144 -3.87 1.67 3.11
CA SER A 144 -3.97 0.21 3.12
C SER A 144 -5.40 -0.23 2.88
N VAL A 145 -5.56 -1.31 2.12
CA VAL A 145 -6.86 -1.85 1.71
C VAL A 145 -6.83 -3.36 1.84
N LEU A 146 -7.77 -3.92 2.60
CA LEU A 146 -7.99 -5.37 2.68
C LEU A 146 -9.05 -5.76 1.65
N THR A 147 -8.65 -6.54 0.65
CA THR A 147 -9.51 -7.04 -0.43
C THR A 147 -9.73 -8.54 -0.30
N SER A 148 -10.85 -9.03 -0.79
CA SER A 148 -11.16 -10.46 -0.81
C SER A 148 -12.00 -10.81 -2.04
N PRO A 149 -11.66 -11.88 -2.79
CA PRO A 149 -12.52 -12.39 -3.87
C PRO A 149 -13.89 -12.76 -3.33
N ASN A 150 -14.95 -12.37 -4.04
CA ASN A 150 -16.32 -12.72 -3.67
C ASN A 150 -17.20 -12.71 -4.93
N GLU A 151 -17.84 -13.84 -5.25
CA GLU A 151 -18.77 -13.96 -6.39
C GLU A 151 -19.97 -13.00 -6.28
N TYR A 152 -20.33 -12.60 -5.07
CA TYR A 152 -21.38 -11.62 -4.75
C TYR A 152 -20.77 -10.29 -4.26
N GLY A 153 -19.52 -10.01 -4.65
CA GLY A 153 -18.76 -8.86 -4.15
C GLY A 153 -19.38 -7.52 -4.54
N LYS A 154 -19.22 -6.55 -3.66
CA LYS A 154 -19.74 -5.18 -3.80
C LYS A 154 -18.98 -4.36 -4.82
N TYR A 155 -17.86 -4.85 -5.31
CA TYR A 155 -17.01 -4.16 -6.27
C TYR A 155 -16.74 -5.03 -7.49
N LEU A 156 -16.59 -4.37 -8.64
CA LEU A 156 -16.28 -4.96 -9.93
C LEU A 156 -14.94 -4.43 -10.43
N LEU A 157 -14.01 -5.33 -10.75
CA LEU A 157 -12.85 -5.02 -11.58
C LEU A 157 -13.21 -5.31 -13.04
N CYS A 158 -13.09 -4.34 -13.91
CA CYS A 158 -13.32 -4.46 -15.35
C CYS A 158 -12.24 -3.72 -16.15
N ASP A 159 -12.17 -3.94 -17.46
CA ASP A 159 -11.25 -3.17 -18.31
C ASP A 159 -11.74 -1.74 -18.53
N ASN A 160 -10.82 -0.82 -18.82
CA ASN A 160 -11.14 0.54 -19.25
C ASN A 160 -11.30 0.60 -20.77
N SER A 161 -12.25 -0.19 -21.30
CA SER A 161 -12.52 -0.28 -22.76
C SER A 161 -13.00 1.04 -23.36
N GLU A 162 -13.63 1.90 -22.57
CA GLU A 162 -14.08 3.23 -22.97
C GLU A 162 -12.94 4.25 -23.00
N LYS A 163 -11.74 3.88 -22.53
CA LYS A 163 -10.56 4.76 -22.42
C LYS A 163 -10.84 6.05 -21.66
N LEU A 164 -11.56 5.93 -20.56
CA LEU A 164 -11.81 7.06 -19.67
C LEU A 164 -10.48 7.58 -19.11
N PRO A 165 -10.36 8.89 -18.88
CA PRO A 165 -9.15 9.48 -18.30
C PRO A 165 -8.83 8.85 -16.94
N ALA A 166 -7.55 8.50 -16.74
CA ALA A 166 -7.11 7.91 -15.48
C ALA A 166 -7.30 8.89 -14.31
N LYS A 167 -7.86 8.36 -13.23
CA LYS A 167 -7.94 8.94 -11.89
C LYS A 167 -7.51 7.83 -10.94
N ASP A 168 -6.20 7.66 -10.80
CA ASP A 168 -5.59 6.47 -10.22
C ASP A 168 -4.43 6.77 -9.25
N GLY A 169 -4.36 8.01 -8.77
CA GLY A 169 -3.45 8.45 -7.72
C GLY A 169 -3.91 8.06 -6.31
N PHE A 170 -3.15 8.52 -5.33
CA PHE A 170 -3.46 8.30 -3.91
C PHE A 170 -4.79 8.95 -3.52
N GLU A 171 -4.98 10.20 -3.90
CA GLU A 171 -6.16 11.00 -3.58
C GLU A 171 -7.41 10.38 -4.25
N ASP A 172 -7.29 9.95 -5.50
CA ASP A 172 -8.38 9.29 -6.24
C ASP A 172 -8.80 7.98 -5.58
N LEU A 173 -7.82 7.16 -5.10
CA LEU A 173 -8.14 5.93 -4.37
C LEU A 173 -8.83 6.24 -3.05
N VAL A 174 -8.36 7.22 -2.28
CA VAL A 174 -9.00 7.63 -1.02
C VAL A 174 -10.43 8.13 -1.25
N GLU A 175 -10.66 8.96 -2.27
CA GLU A 175 -12.00 9.44 -2.61
C GLU A 175 -12.95 8.30 -3.01
N PHE A 176 -12.45 7.31 -3.75
CA PHE A 176 -13.22 6.11 -4.09
C PHE A 176 -13.55 5.28 -2.85
N LEU A 177 -12.60 5.04 -1.96
CA LEU A 177 -12.81 4.30 -0.72
C LEU A 177 -13.82 4.99 0.20
N ASP A 178 -13.74 6.31 0.33
CA ASP A 178 -14.68 7.13 1.10
C ASP A 178 -16.08 7.26 0.46
N GLY A 179 -16.27 6.74 -0.75
CA GLY A 179 -17.55 6.81 -1.47
C GLY A 179 -17.86 8.18 -2.07
N LYS A 180 -16.85 9.03 -2.26
CA LYS A 180 -16.97 10.34 -2.92
C LYS A 180 -16.98 10.22 -4.44
N THR A 181 -16.44 9.12 -4.97
CA THR A 181 -16.49 8.78 -6.39
C THR A 181 -17.04 7.37 -6.58
N ASP A 182 -17.70 7.12 -7.72
CA ASP A 182 -18.29 5.82 -8.04
C ASP A 182 -17.29 4.83 -8.62
N ALA A 183 -16.16 5.31 -9.12
CA ALA A 183 -15.13 4.49 -9.74
C ALA A 183 -13.72 5.00 -9.48
N PHE A 184 -12.79 4.05 -9.36
CA PHE A 184 -11.35 4.26 -9.45
C PHE A 184 -10.89 3.82 -10.85
N ILE A 185 -10.26 4.70 -11.62
CA ILE A 185 -10.03 4.53 -13.05
C ILE A 185 -8.54 4.58 -13.35
N SER A 186 -7.98 3.48 -13.81
CA SER A 186 -6.62 3.40 -14.37
C SER A 186 -6.66 3.39 -15.91
N ASP A 187 -5.52 3.55 -16.55
CA ASP A 187 -5.41 3.46 -18.02
C ASP A 187 -5.86 2.10 -18.58
N LEU A 188 -5.69 1.03 -17.80
CA LEU A 188 -5.96 -0.35 -18.24
C LEU A 188 -7.25 -0.94 -17.67
N TYR A 189 -7.68 -0.49 -16.50
CA TYR A 189 -8.78 -1.07 -15.77
C TYR A 189 -9.56 -0.01 -14.98
N MET A 190 -10.73 -0.39 -14.53
CA MET A 190 -11.47 0.39 -13.54
C MET A 190 -12.03 -0.53 -12.45
N VAL A 191 -12.17 0.02 -11.26
CA VAL A 191 -12.93 -0.57 -10.16
C VAL A 191 -14.16 0.29 -9.91
N LYS A 192 -15.33 -0.31 -9.93
CA LYS A 192 -16.60 0.36 -9.67
C LYS A 192 -17.45 -0.42 -8.65
N ARG A 193 -18.44 0.25 -8.07
CA ARG A 193 -19.42 -0.41 -7.21
C ARG A 193 -20.31 -1.33 -8.06
N ASN A 194 -20.68 -2.47 -7.49
CA ASN A 194 -21.59 -3.43 -8.13
C ASN A 194 -23.04 -3.00 -7.90
N GLU A 195 -23.67 -2.42 -8.89
CA GLU A 195 -25.04 -1.92 -8.82
C GLU A 195 -26.12 -3.03 -8.79
N ASN A 196 -25.71 -4.29 -8.95
CA ASN A 196 -26.62 -5.45 -8.98
C ASN A 196 -26.78 -6.13 -7.62
N LEU A 197 -26.46 -5.45 -6.52
CA LEU A 197 -26.66 -5.87 -5.13
C LEU A 197 -27.70 -4.96 -4.47
#